data_0774f0c8f4dd6be9933a0a89bbf544a0
#
_entry.id   0774f0c8f4dd6be9933a0a89bbf544a0
#
_cell.length_a   1.000
_cell.length_b   1.000
_cell.length_c   1.000
_cell.angle_alpha   90.00
_cell.angle_beta   90.00
_cell.angle_gamma   90.00
#
_symmetry.space_group_name_H-M   'P 1'
#
loop_
_entity.id
_entity.type
_entity.pdbx_description
1 polymer ?
#
loop_
_entity_poly.entity_id
_entity_poly.type
_entity_poly.pdbx_seq_one_letter_code
_entity_poly.pdbx_strand_id
1 'polypeptide(L)'
;MLLRALVLPFILTSLALPSWAAECPVMLQGELPKLRSKDSIDLCRQFAGKPLVVVNTASFCGFTPQFKGLEALYQRYKAQGLEVLGVPSDDFKQESDDAEEIAKVCYVNYGVTFSMSETQPVTGALAIPLFQELAAQSQAPRWNFAKYVVDRQGRVIASFSSRTQPDDPALIAAVEQAIASAP
;
A
#
# COMPACT_ATOMS: atom_id res chain seq x y z
N MET A 1 -44.03 52.25 34.60
CA MET A 1 -43.80 51.65 33.25
C MET A 1 -42.60 50.68 33.31
N LEU A 2 -42.88 49.39 33.45
CA LEU A 2 -41.80 48.36 33.48
C LEU A 2 -41.65 47.79 32.10
N LEU A 3 -40.45 48.01 31.46
CA LEU A 3 -40.07 47.41 30.20
C LEU A 3 -39.58 45.97 30.48
N ARG A 4 -40.33 44.99 30.00
CA ARG A 4 -39.89 43.58 30.01
C ARG A 4 -39.04 43.32 28.76
N ALA A 5 -37.74 43.09 28.93
CA ALA A 5 -36.84 42.66 27.89
C ALA A 5 -37.10 41.16 27.57
N LEU A 6 -37.52 40.89 26.34
CA LEU A 6 -37.67 39.53 25.82
C LEU A 6 -36.26 39.03 25.42
N VAL A 7 -35.72 38.03 26.13
CA VAL A 7 -34.50 37.34 25.76
C VAL A 7 -34.92 36.14 24.89
N LEU A 8 -34.64 36.21 23.59
CA LEU A 8 -34.79 35.07 22.68
C LEU A 8 -33.59 34.13 22.86
N PRO A 9 -33.82 32.79 23.06
CA PRO A 9 -32.72 31.85 23.09
C PRO A 9 -32.21 31.60 21.66
N PHE A 10 -30.92 31.85 21.45
CA PHE A 10 -30.20 31.51 20.23
C PHE A 10 -29.91 29.99 20.23
N ILE A 11 -30.69 29.22 19.48
CA ILE A 11 -30.45 27.78 19.33
C ILE A 11 -29.30 27.62 18.31
N LEU A 12 -28.09 27.29 18.80
CA LEU A 12 -26.99 26.85 17.96
C LEU A 12 -27.30 25.44 17.48
N THR A 13 -27.78 25.30 16.26
CA THR A 13 -27.83 24.00 15.57
C THR A 13 -26.42 23.65 15.11
N SER A 14 -25.76 22.74 15.82
CA SER A 14 -24.51 22.13 15.35
C SER A 14 -24.80 21.24 14.14
N LEU A 15 -24.43 21.67 12.96
CA LEU A 15 -24.38 20.85 11.75
C LEU A 15 -23.28 19.81 11.94
N ALA A 16 -23.64 18.59 12.31
CA ALA A 16 -22.75 17.45 12.24
C ALA A 16 -22.45 17.18 10.76
N LEU A 17 -21.22 17.46 10.33
CA LEU A 17 -20.75 17.07 9.01
C LEU A 17 -20.74 15.53 8.97
N PRO A 18 -21.26 14.91 7.89
CA PRO A 18 -21.16 13.47 7.75
C PRO A 18 -19.68 13.07 7.73
N SER A 19 -19.27 12.26 8.70
CA SER A 19 -17.99 11.57 8.65
C SER A 19 -18.08 10.55 7.52
N TRP A 20 -17.52 10.88 6.38
CA TRP A 20 -17.34 9.91 5.30
C TRP A 20 -16.24 8.96 5.75
N ALA A 21 -16.64 7.84 6.34
CA ALA A 21 -15.74 6.69 6.42
C ALA A 21 -15.36 6.36 4.97
N ALA A 22 -14.07 6.47 4.64
CA ALA A 22 -13.59 6.17 3.30
C ALA A 22 -14.06 4.75 2.93
N GLU A 23 -14.85 4.65 1.88
CA GLU A 23 -15.35 3.35 1.40
C GLU A 23 -14.12 2.51 1.00
N CYS A 24 -14.10 1.23 1.42
CA CYS A 24 -12.96 0.36 1.15
C CYS A 24 -12.83 0.09 -0.36
N PRO A 25 -11.77 0.50 -1.03
CA PRO A 25 -11.55 0.20 -2.43
C PRO A 25 -11.58 -1.31 -2.70
N VAL A 26 -12.13 -1.73 -3.85
CA VAL A 26 -12.27 -3.15 -4.22
C VAL A 26 -10.93 -3.89 -4.10
N MET A 27 -9.84 -3.28 -4.57
CA MET A 27 -8.51 -3.89 -4.50
C MET A 27 -7.99 -4.13 -3.07
N LEU A 28 -8.53 -3.40 -2.08
CA LEU A 28 -8.13 -3.51 -0.68
C LEU A 28 -9.09 -4.35 0.15
N GLN A 29 -10.06 -5.02 -0.48
CA GLN A 29 -10.95 -5.94 0.23
C GLN A 29 -10.23 -7.26 0.51
N GLY A 30 -10.29 -7.71 1.78
CA GLY A 30 -9.71 -8.97 2.23
C GLY A 30 -8.47 -8.81 3.08
N GLU A 31 -7.89 -9.95 3.41
CA GLU A 31 -6.75 -10.06 4.31
C GLU A 31 -5.63 -10.88 3.67
N LEU A 32 -4.39 -10.57 4.01
CA LEU A 32 -3.23 -11.38 3.65
C LEU A 32 -2.55 -11.88 4.93
N PRO A 33 -2.09 -13.14 4.99
CA PRO A 33 -1.25 -13.60 6.07
C PRO A 33 0.00 -12.72 6.16
N LYS A 34 0.34 -12.25 7.35
CA LYS A 34 1.52 -11.42 7.56
C LYS A 34 2.76 -12.31 7.70
N LEU A 35 3.82 -11.96 6.99
CA LEU A 35 5.07 -12.72 7.00
C LEU A 35 5.58 -12.93 8.43
N ARG A 36 5.82 -14.21 8.77
CA ARG A 36 6.29 -14.65 10.09
C ARG A 36 5.45 -14.16 11.28
N SER A 37 4.16 -14.10 11.12
CA SER A 37 3.22 -13.73 12.18
C SER A 37 2.03 -14.69 12.19
N LYS A 38 1.31 -14.75 13.29
CA LYS A 38 -0.01 -15.37 13.36
C LYS A 38 -1.12 -14.39 12.98
N ASP A 39 -0.75 -13.11 12.76
CA ASP A 39 -1.67 -12.05 12.40
C ASP A 39 -1.90 -12.02 10.89
N SER A 40 -2.97 -11.38 10.48
CA SER A 40 -3.24 -11.00 9.10
C SER A 40 -3.09 -9.50 8.89
N ILE A 41 -2.85 -9.11 7.65
CA ILE A 41 -2.88 -7.74 7.16
C ILE A 41 -4.29 -7.53 6.61
N ASP A 42 -5.17 -6.89 7.37
CA ASP A 42 -6.44 -6.37 6.85
C ASP A 42 -6.12 -5.20 5.92
N LEU A 43 -6.24 -5.45 4.61
CA LEU A 43 -5.84 -4.48 3.58
C LEU A 43 -6.64 -3.19 3.67
N CYS A 44 -7.94 -3.31 3.92
CA CYS A 44 -8.81 -2.16 4.06
C CYS A 44 -8.44 -1.29 5.25
N ARG A 45 -8.38 -1.89 6.44
CA ARG A 45 -8.08 -1.18 7.68
C ARG A 45 -6.69 -0.53 7.65
N GLN A 46 -5.73 -1.18 6.99
CA GLN A 46 -4.35 -0.69 6.98
C GLN A 46 -4.10 0.35 5.90
N PHE A 47 -4.70 0.22 4.71
CA PHE A 47 -4.30 0.98 3.53
C PHE A 47 -5.40 1.88 2.93
N ALA A 48 -6.69 1.69 3.26
CA ALA A 48 -7.74 2.54 2.71
C ALA A 48 -7.52 4.03 3.06
N GLY A 49 -7.69 4.90 2.09
CA GLY A 49 -7.49 6.34 2.25
C GLY A 49 -6.03 6.79 2.34
N LYS A 50 -5.08 5.88 2.12
CA LYS A 50 -3.63 6.18 2.17
C LYS A 50 -2.99 5.99 0.79
N PRO A 51 -1.97 6.81 0.44
CA PRO A 51 -1.12 6.53 -0.71
C PRO A 51 -0.34 5.23 -0.45
N LEU A 52 -0.31 4.33 -1.43
CA LEU A 52 0.27 2.99 -1.27
C LEU A 52 1.19 2.65 -2.43
N VAL A 53 2.35 2.07 -2.13
CA VAL A 53 3.18 1.36 -3.09
C VAL A 53 3.05 -0.14 -2.87
N VAL A 54 2.57 -0.87 -3.87
CA VAL A 54 2.54 -2.34 -3.86
C VAL A 54 3.69 -2.85 -4.71
N VAL A 55 4.44 -3.83 -4.20
CA VAL A 55 5.56 -4.45 -4.90
C VAL A 55 5.55 -5.97 -4.72
N ASN A 56 5.62 -6.73 -5.81
CA ASN A 56 5.86 -8.17 -5.72
C ASN A 56 7.35 -8.44 -5.56
N THR A 57 7.73 -9.25 -4.59
CA THR A 57 9.14 -9.44 -4.20
C THR A 57 9.59 -10.89 -4.36
N ALA A 58 10.90 -11.12 -4.31
CA ALA A 58 11.48 -12.45 -4.25
C ALA A 58 12.88 -12.38 -3.60
N SER A 59 13.26 -13.47 -2.89
CA SER A 59 14.51 -13.54 -2.12
C SER A 59 15.75 -13.80 -2.99
N PHE A 60 15.60 -14.50 -4.12
CA PHE A 60 16.72 -14.92 -4.98
C PHE A 60 16.75 -14.20 -6.34
N CYS A 61 16.20 -13.02 -6.41
CA CYS A 61 16.14 -12.21 -7.61
C CYS A 61 17.35 -11.26 -7.72
N GLY A 62 17.82 -11.01 -8.93
CA GLY A 62 18.83 -9.97 -9.16
C GLY A 62 18.38 -8.56 -8.75
N PHE A 63 17.07 -8.36 -8.57
CA PHE A 63 16.49 -7.10 -8.10
C PHE A 63 16.27 -7.05 -6.58
N THR A 64 16.54 -8.11 -5.82
CA THR A 64 16.38 -8.16 -4.34
C THR A 64 17.07 -6.99 -3.62
N PRO A 65 18.24 -6.46 -4.07
CA PRO A 65 18.84 -5.28 -3.48
C PRO A 65 17.94 -4.03 -3.49
N GLN A 66 16.88 -3.99 -4.28
CA GLN A 66 15.92 -2.88 -4.28
C GLN A 66 15.13 -2.76 -2.96
N PHE A 67 15.09 -3.79 -2.11
CA PHE A 67 14.53 -3.66 -0.75
C PHE A 67 15.12 -2.47 0.01
N LYS A 68 16.43 -2.24 -0.11
CA LYS A 68 17.09 -1.09 0.53
C LYS A 68 16.51 0.24 0.05
N GLY A 69 16.29 0.37 -1.25
CA GLY A 69 15.70 1.58 -1.84
C GLY A 69 14.23 1.75 -1.49
N LEU A 70 13.45 0.63 -1.47
CA LEU A 70 12.04 0.63 -1.05
C LEU A 70 11.90 1.04 0.43
N GLU A 71 12.76 0.54 1.29
CA GLU A 71 12.80 0.94 2.69
C GLU A 71 13.15 2.43 2.84
N ALA A 72 14.14 2.92 2.11
CA ALA A 72 14.49 4.34 2.10
C ALA A 72 13.32 5.22 1.61
N LEU A 73 12.61 4.79 0.58
CA LEU A 73 11.39 5.45 0.08
C LEU A 73 10.30 5.50 1.16
N TYR A 74 10.03 4.36 1.81
CA TYR A 74 9.07 4.27 2.89
C TYR A 74 9.44 5.22 4.05
N GLN A 75 10.69 5.16 4.54
CA GLN A 75 11.15 6.02 5.64
C GLN A 75 11.03 7.51 5.30
N ARG A 76 11.31 7.90 4.05
CA ARG A 76 11.21 9.28 3.58
C ARG A 76 9.79 9.83 3.63
N TYR A 77 8.79 9.00 3.27
CA TYR A 77 7.42 9.47 3.06
C TYR A 77 6.39 8.96 4.07
N LYS A 78 6.73 8.03 4.96
CA LYS A 78 5.78 7.47 5.95
C LYS A 78 5.13 8.52 6.84
N ALA A 79 5.85 9.58 7.21
CA ALA A 79 5.31 10.68 7.99
C ALA A 79 4.27 11.51 7.21
N GLN A 80 4.23 11.38 5.88
CA GLN A 80 3.26 11.98 4.98
C GLN A 80 2.11 11.02 4.65
N GLY A 81 2.11 9.83 5.28
CA GLY A 81 1.07 8.82 5.17
C GLY A 81 1.31 7.75 4.11
N LEU A 82 2.47 7.74 3.43
CA LEU A 82 2.81 6.66 2.50
C LEU A 82 2.88 5.33 3.22
N GLU A 83 2.23 4.33 2.64
CA GLU A 83 2.38 2.92 3.00
C GLU A 83 3.11 2.17 1.88
N VAL A 84 3.78 1.07 2.25
CA VAL A 84 4.38 0.13 1.30
C VAL A 84 3.94 -1.27 1.69
N LEU A 85 3.52 -2.06 0.70
CA LEU A 85 3.18 -3.48 0.86
C LEU A 85 4.05 -4.32 -0.06
N GLY A 86 4.92 -5.12 0.52
CA GLY A 86 5.68 -6.15 -0.18
C GLY A 86 4.93 -7.48 -0.16
N VAL A 87 4.83 -8.10 -1.32
CA VAL A 87 4.17 -9.40 -1.51
C VAL A 87 5.17 -10.37 -2.12
N PRO A 88 5.80 -11.24 -1.31
CA PRO A 88 6.65 -12.31 -1.82
C PRO A 88 5.86 -13.22 -2.76
N SER A 89 6.49 -13.65 -3.88
CA SER A 89 5.85 -14.53 -4.86
C SER A 89 6.84 -15.45 -5.55
N ASP A 90 6.47 -16.73 -5.68
CA ASP A 90 7.24 -17.72 -6.47
C ASP A 90 6.72 -17.88 -7.91
N ASP A 91 5.86 -17.03 -8.38
CA ASP A 91 5.36 -17.11 -9.78
C ASP A 91 6.49 -17.03 -10.81
N PHE A 92 7.61 -16.39 -10.45
CA PHE A 92 8.79 -16.27 -11.28
C PHE A 92 9.94 -17.19 -10.86
N LYS A 93 9.68 -18.17 -9.98
CA LYS A 93 10.63 -19.20 -9.53
C LYS A 93 11.91 -18.66 -8.91
N GLN A 94 11.76 -17.60 -8.10
CA GLN A 94 12.87 -16.94 -7.42
C GLN A 94 12.56 -16.60 -5.94
N GLU A 95 11.51 -17.19 -5.38
CA GLU A 95 11.21 -17.04 -3.95
C GLU A 95 11.54 -18.33 -3.20
N SER A 96 11.82 -18.22 -1.90
CA SER A 96 12.00 -19.36 -1.00
C SER A 96 10.65 -19.95 -0.61
N ASP A 97 10.63 -21.28 -0.42
CA ASP A 97 9.48 -21.97 0.20
C ASP A 97 9.48 -21.80 1.73
N ASP A 98 10.56 -21.28 2.31
CA ASP A 98 10.75 -21.08 3.75
C ASP A 98 10.49 -19.62 4.15
N ALA A 99 9.41 -19.39 4.89
CA ALA A 99 9.05 -18.07 5.40
C ALA A 99 10.12 -17.46 6.33
N GLU A 100 10.93 -18.29 7.01
CA GLU A 100 12.06 -17.85 7.83
C GLU A 100 13.15 -17.22 6.96
N GLU A 101 13.46 -17.85 5.84
CA GLU A 101 14.46 -17.34 4.89
C GLU A 101 13.99 -16.05 4.23
N ILE A 102 12.72 -15.99 3.78
CA ILE A 102 12.13 -14.76 3.23
C ILE A 102 12.25 -13.61 4.24
N ALA A 103 11.85 -13.86 5.49
CA ALA A 103 11.91 -12.85 6.54
C ALA A 103 13.35 -12.45 6.89
N LYS A 104 14.29 -13.40 6.89
CA LYS A 104 15.71 -13.09 7.06
C LYS A 104 16.22 -12.18 5.95
N VAL A 105 15.85 -12.45 4.71
CA VAL A 105 16.23 -11.58 3.58
C VAL A 105 15.68 -10.19 3.78
N CYS A 106 14.37 -10.01 3.88
CA CYS A 106 13.78 -8.68 3.92
C CYS A 106 14.04 -7.95 5.24
N TYR A 107 13.81 -8.57 6.41
CA TYR A 107 13.90 -7.88 7.70
C TYR A 107 15.33 -7.74 8.23
N VAL A 108 16.15 -8.82 8.11
CA VAL A 108 17.49 -8.80 8.69
C VAL A 108 18.51 -8.23 7.72
N ASN A 109 18.54 -8.71 6.47
CA ASN A 109 19.58 -8.31 5.52
C ASN A 109 19.35 -6.91 4.94
N TYR A 110 18.07 -6.53 4.74
CA TYR A 110 17.71 -5.24 4.12
C TYR A 110 17.01 -4.26 5.08
N GLY A 111 16.68 -4.68 6.31
CA GLY A 111 16.10 -3.81 7.33
C GLY A 111 14.70 -3.31 7.00
N VAL A 112 13.91 -4.07 6.23
CA VAL A 112 12.56 -3.71 5.85
C VAL A 112 11.69 -3.53 7.09
N THR A 113 10.98 -2.40 7.16
CA THR A 113 10.04 -2.08 8.24
C THR A 113 8.60 -1.89 7.75
N PHE A 114 8.39 -1.79 6.44
CA PHE A 114 7.05 -1.77 5.86
C PHE A 114 6.40 -3.16 5.87
N SER A 115 5.11 -3.23 5.56
CA SER A 115 4.34 -4.48 5.63
C SER A 115 4.76 -5.48 4.57
N MET A 116 4.97 -6.73 5.00
CA MET A 116 5.24 -7.89 4.14
C MET A 116 4.20 -8.97 4.39
N SER A 117 3.59 -9.49 3.31
CA SER A 117 2.73 -10.68 3.40
C SER A 117 3.55 -11.97 3.35
N GLU A 118 2.94 -13.09 3.70
CA GLU A 118 3.43 -14.40 3.25
C GLU A 118 3.36 -14.50 1.72
N THR A 119 4.04 -15.52 1.16
CA THR A 119 4.08 -15.76 -0.29
C THR A 119 2.69 -15.90 -0.88
N GLN A 120 2.42 -15.15 -1.95
CA GLN A 120 1.15 -15.13 -2.64
C GLN A 120 1.34 -15.23 -4.16
N PRO A 121 0.37 -15.81 -4.88
CA PRO A 121 0.34 -15.72 -6.33
C PRO A 121 -0.04 -14.30 -6.78
N VAL A 122 0.73 -13.75 -7.71
CA VAL A 122 0.59 -12.36 -8.19
C VAL A 122 0.29 -12.27 -9.69
N THR A 123 0.33 -13.42 -10.40
CA THR A 123 0.07 -13.50 -11.85
C THR A 123 -0.94 -14.58 -12.20
N GLY A 124 -1.52 -14.47 -13.41
CA GLY A 124 -2.44 -15.46 -13.94
C GLY A 124 -3.78 -15.55 -13.21
N ALA A 125 -4.48 -16.67 -13.43
CA ALA A 125 -5.82 -16.87 -12.88
C ALA A 125 -5.86 -17.08 -11.36
N LEU A 126 -4.73 -17.43 -10.77
CA LEU A 126 -4.60 -17.65 -9.32
C LEU A 126 -4.14 -16.41 -8.56
N ALA A 127 -3.81 -15.31 -9.25
CA ALA A 127 -3.41 -14.08 -8.60
C ALA A 127 -4.43 -13.66 -7.53
N ILE A 128 -3.93 -13.20 -6.38
CA ILE A 128 -4.83 -12.68 -5.34
C ILE A 128 -5.63 -11.46 -5.83
N PRO A 129 -6.83 -11.18 -5.28
CA PRO A 129 -7.69 -10.08 -5.74
C PRO A 129 -6.97 -8.73 -5.88
N LEU A 130 -6.08 -8.39 -4.95
CA LEU A 130 -5.24 -7.20 -5.04
C LEU A 130 -4.48 -7.12 -6.38
N PHE A 131 -3.80 -8.20 -6.79
CA PHE A 131 -3.03 -8.20 -8.02
C PHE A 131 -3.90 -8.35 -9.29
N GLN A 132 -5.09 -8.94 -9.19
CA GLN A 132 -6.08 -8.92 -10.27
C GLN A 132 -6.54 -7.48 -10.55
N GLU A 133 -6.85 -6.71 -9.50
CA GLU A 133 -7.25 -5.31 -9.63
C GLU A 133 -6.11 -4.40 -10.11
N LEU A 134 -4.88 -4.59 -9.60
CA LEU A 134 -3.70 -3.89 -10.10
C LEU A 134 -3.48 -4.14 -11.60
N ALA A 135 -3.66 -5.39 -12.03
CA ALA A 135 -3.54 -5.78 -13.43
C ALA A 135 -4.68 -5.20 -14.30
N ALA A 136 -5.90 -5.17 -13.79
CA ALA A 136 -7.06 -4.60 -14.49
C ALA A 136 -6.92 -3.09 -14.70
N GLN A 137 -6.38 -2.37 -13.71
CA GLN A 137 -6.17 -0.92 -13.79
C GLN A 137 -4.89 -0.51 -14.52
N SER A 138 -3.95 -1.44 -14.75
CA SER A 138 -2.64 -1.15 -15.34
C SER A 138 -2.14 -2.35 -16.16
N GLN A 139 -1.29 -3.18 -15.57
CA GLN A 139 -0.76 -4.42 -16.16
C GLN A 139 -0.34 -5.41 -15.06
N ALA A 140 -0.45 -6.71 -15.35
CA ALA A 140 0.11 -7.72 -14.45
C ALA A 140 1.65 -7.58 -14.32
N PRO A 141 2.24 -7.97 -13.20
CA PRO A 141 3.69 -7.98 -13.07
C PRO A 141 4.30 -8.95 -14.08
N ARG A 142 5.33 -8.53 -14.79
CA ARG A 142 6.06 -9.34 -15.76
C ARG A 142 7.31 -9.98 -15.19
N TRP A 143 7.71 -9.56 -14.02
CA TRP A 143 8.84 -10.05 -13.25
C TRP A 143 8.75 -9.61 -11.80
N ASN A 144 9.63 -10.13 -10.92
CA ASN A 144 9.75 -9.68 -9.53
C ASN A 144 10.13 -8.19 -9.46
N PHE A 145 9.73 -7.52 -8.39
CA PHE A 145 9.97 -6.10 -8.14
C PHE A 145 9.28 -5.16 -9.16
N ALA A 146 8.12 -5.56 -9.73
CA ALA A 146 7.20 -4.60 -10.33
C ALA A 146 6.58 -3.75 -9.21
N LYS A 147 6.39 -2.44 -9.45
CA LYS A 147 5.83 -1.51 -8.47
C LYS A 147 4.58 -0.87 -9.03
N TYR A 148 3.59 -0.68 -8.15
CA TYR A 148 2.34 0.01 -8.43
C TYR A 148 2.17 1.12 -7.41
N VAL A 149 1.96 2.34 -7.89
CA VAL A 149 1.64 3.49 -7.04
C VAL A 149 0.15 3.70 -7.09
N VAL A 150 -0.49 3.64 -5.92
CA VAL A 150 -1.93 3.71 -5.73
C VAL A 150 -2.27 4.96 -4.94
N ASP A 151 -3.26 5.71 -5.39
CA ASP A 151 -3.74 6.90 -4.68
C ASP A 151 -4.67 6.55 -3.51
N ARG A 152 -5.11 7.56 -2.77
CA ARG A 152 -5.98 7.41 -1.60
C ARG A 152 -7.36 6.82 -1.92
N GLN A 153 -7.78 6.85 -3.19
CA GLN A 153 -9.04 6.27 -3.67
C GLN A 153 -8.90 4.82 -4.15
N GLY A 154 -7.69 4.24 -4.07
CA GLY A 154 -7.43 2.90 -4.57
C GLY A 154 -7.27 2.84 -6.09
N ARG A 155 -6.88 3.93 -6.76
CA ARG A 155 -6.61 3.95 -8.19
C ARG A 155 -5.12 3.83 -8.45
N VAL A 156 -4.74 2.97 -9.38
CA VAL A 156 -3.35 2.88 -9.85
C VAL A 156 -3.04 4.11 -10.70
N ILE A 157 -2.18 4.99 -10.20
CA ILE A 157 -1.76 6.20 -10.93
C ILE A 157 -0.48 5.99 -11.72
N ALA A 158 0.33 5.01 -11.36
CA ALA A 158 1.51 4.61 -12.11
C ALA A 158 1.91 3.16 -11.84
N SER A 159 2.50 2.50 -12.82
CA SER A 159 3.15 1.19 -12.67
C SER A 159 4.55 1.20 -13.26
N PHE A 160 5.47 0.49 -12.63
CA PHE A 160 6.88 0.48 -12.99
C PHE A 160 7.40 -0.95 -13.08
N SER A 161 8.27 -1.18 -14.04
CA SER A 161 8.93 -2.48 -14.19
C SER A 161 9.98 -2.71 -13.10
N SER A 162 10.49 -3.94 -13.02
CA SER A 162 11.60 -4.32 -12.14
C SER A 162 12.84 -3.42 -12.30
N ARG A 163 13.08 -2.89 -13.51
CA ARG A 163 14.28 -2.09 -13.81
C ARG A 163 14.24 -0.69 -13.22
N THR A 164 13.05 -0.16 -12.95
CA THR A 164 12.90 1.15 -12.31
C THR A 164 13.32 1.03 -10.86
N GLN A 165 14.36 1.76 -10.47
CA GLN A 165 14.85 1.79 -9.10
C GLN A 165 13.88 2.57 -8.19
N PRO A 166 13.84 2.26 -6.89
CA PRO A 166 12.94 2.98 -5.96
C PRO A 166 13.22 4.48 -5.81
N ASP A 167 14.41 4.94 -6.17
CA ASP A 167 14.82 6.34 -6.19
C ASP A 167 14.68 7.01 -7.58
N ASP A 168 14.12 6.32 -8.55
CA ASP A 168 13.86 6.87 -9.89
C ASP A 168 12.95 8.10 -9.79
N PRO A 169 13.31 9.21 -10.44
CA PRO A 169 12.51 10.44 -10.39
C PRO A 169 11.05 10.27 -10.80
N ALA A 170 10.74 9.37 -11.75
CA ALA A 170 9.37 9.13 -12.17
C ALA A 170 8.56 8.38 -11.10
N LEU A 171 9.18 7.43 -10.39
CA LEU A 171 8.55 6.74 -9.27
C LEU A 171 8.33 7.70 -8.10
N ILE A 172 9.33 8.50 -7.76
CA ILE A 172 9.22 9.53 -6.72
C ILE A 172 8.08 10.51 -7.03
N ALA A 173 8.02 11.03 -8.26
CA ALA A 173 6.96 11.95 -8.68
C ALA A 173 5.56 11.33 -8.55
N ALA A 174 5.40 10.05 -8.93
CA ALA A 174 4.15 9.32 -8.76
C ALA A 174 3.77 9.16 -7.28
N VAL A 175 4.73 8.84 -6.41
CA VAL A 175 4.51 8.76 -4.95
C VAL A 175 4.07 10.11 -4.39
N GLU A 176 4.74 11.19 -4.76
CA GLU A 176 4.39 12.56 -4.33
C GLU A 176 3.00 12.97 -4.84
N GLN A 177 2.63 12.57 -6.06
CA GLN A 177 1.27 12.76 -6.59
C GLN A 177 0.23 11.97 -5.78
N ALA A 178 0.51 10.72 -5.42
CA ALA A 178 -0.38 9.91 -4.58
C ALA A 178 -0.58 10.53 -3.19
N ILE A 179 0.49 11.06 -2.59
CA ILE A 179 0.45 11.76 -1.30
C ILE A 179 -0.41 13.03 -1.38
N ALA A 180 -0.28 13.79 -2.46
CA ALA A 180 -1.02 15.04 -2.69
C ALA A 180 -2.48 14.81 -3.11
N SER A 181 -2.88 13.58 -3.45
CA SER A 181 -4.28 13.28 -3.81
C SER A 181 -5.21 13.59 -2.63
N ALA A 182 -6.40 14.14 -2.93
CA ALA A 182 -7.41 14.40 -1.93
C ALA A 182 -7.80 13.10 -1.20
N PRO A 183 -8.18 13.14 0.07
CA PRO A 183 -8.68 11.97 0.79
C PRO A 183 -10.06 11.53 0.28
#